data_591d45d7072263c443b275bb3a54de9c
#
_entry.id   591d45d7072263c443b275bb3a54de9c
#
_cell.length_a   1.000
_cell.length_b   1.000
_cell.length_c   1.000
_cell.angle_alpha   90.00
_cell.angle_beta   90.00
_cell.angle_gamma   90.00
#
_symmetry.space_group_name_H-M   'P 1'
#
loop_
_entity.id
_entity.type
_entity.pdbx_description
1 polymer ?
#
loop_
_entity_poly.entity_id
_entity_poly.type
_entity_poly.pdbx_seq_one_letter_code
_entity_poly.pdbx_strand_id
1 'polypeptide(L)'
;LNPLKDTYDYDDLARDYLDMTVPSKGDLIGKQSFGDIFSEITMDLGQEASENGKEELNSGEQCLCYMAYTAWKSRERLTEKLKETGMEELFFSIEMPLIYSLFHMEQAGICVKREELQAYGERLRGQIETLEQEIYQGTGEVFNINSPKQLGEILFGKMELPYGKKTKTGYSTAADVLEKLAPEYPVVQKILDYRQLTKLKSTYADGLGAVIEADGRIHSTFNQTITATGRISSTEPNLQNIPVRMELGRLIRKVFVPEPGFVFLDADYSQIELRVLAHMSGDEKLIQAYREAEDIHRLTASQVFHIPLEEVTPLQRRNAKAVNFGIVYGISAFGLSEDLSITRKEALEYINRYFETYPEVKKFLDRLVEEGKEHGYVTTMFGRRRPVPELSSKNFMQRSFGERVAMNSPIQGTAADIIKIAMNRVDRRLRREGLKSRIVLQVHDELLIETWKEELDTVRTVLSEEMKHAADLKVS
;
A
#
# COMPACT_ATOMS: atom_id res chain seq x y z
N LEU A 1 -16.97 6.75 3.56
CA LEU A 1 -18.12 6.10 4.19
C LEU A 1 -18.16 4.58 3.95
N ASN A 2 -17.80 4.10 2.75
CA ASN A 2 -17.76 2.67 2.44
C ASN A 2 -16.40 2.27 1.82
N PRO A 3 -15.39 1.89 2.62
CA PRO A 3 -14.06 1.57 2.13
C PRO A 3 -13.97 0.21 1.39
N LEU A 4 -15.09 -0.50 1.23
CA LEU A 4 -15.17 -1.78 0.49
C LEU A 4 -15.60 -1.59 -0.96
N LYS A 5 -15.91 -0.37 -1.37
CA LYS A 5 -16.34 -0.05 -2.73
C LYS A 5 -15.14 0.38 -3.56
N ASP A 6 -15.02 -0.17 -4.76
CA ASP A 6 -13.87 0.09 -5.64
C ASP A 6 -13.98 1.41 -6.42
N THR A 7 -15.20 1.90 -6.64
CA THR A 7 -15.47 3.12 -7.40
C THR A 7 -16.45 4.04 -6.66
N TYR A 8 -16.32 5.34 -6.90
CA TYR A 8 -17.18 6.41 -6.37
C TYR A 8 -17.53 7.40 -7.47
N ASP A 9 -17.94 6.89 -8.63
CA ASP A 9 -18.39 7.70 -9.74
C ASP A 9 -19.70 8.40 -9.39
N TYR A 10 -20.05 9.46 -10.12
CA TYR A 10 -21.23 10.27 -9.81
C TYR A 10 -22.54 9.49 -9.90
N ASP A 11 -22.63 8.51 -10.80
CA ASP A 11 -23.80 7.63 -10.94
C ASP A 11 -23.94 6.67 -9.75
N ASP A 12 -22.83 6.20 -9.18
CA ASP A 12 -22.81 5.47 -7.92
C ASP A 12 -23.33 6.32 -6.77
N LEU A 13 -22.86 7.57 -6.66
CA LEU A 13 -23.33 8.49 -5.61
C LEU A 13 -24.81 8.82 -5.78
N ALA A 14 -25.26 9.03 -7.00
CA ALA A 14 -26.67 9.28 -7.32
C ALA A 14 -27.55 8.10 -6.87
N ARG A 15 -27.17 6.87 -7.19
CA ARG A 15 -27.89 5.65 -6.82
C ARG A 15 -27.86 5.42 -5.30
N ASP A 16 -26.68 5.49 -4.69
CA ASP A 16 -26.47 5.04 -3.30
C ASP A 16 -26.97 6.05 -2.25
N TYR A 17 -27.03 7.34 -2.60
CA TYR A 17 -27.34 8.41 -1.65
C TYR A 17 -28.49 9.33 -2.05
N LEU A 18 -28.93 9.31 -3.30
CA LEU A 18 -30.01 10.22 -3.80
C LEU A 18 -31.22 9.48 -4.33
N ASP A 19 -31.21 8.15 -4.36
CA ASP A 19 -32.23 7.31 -4.99
C ASP A 19 -32.50 7.70 -6.46
N MET A 20 -31.46 8.11 -7.17
CA MET A 20 -31.51 8.58 -8.55
C MET A 20 -30.71 7.64 -9.47
N THR A 21 -31.26 7.37 -10.65
CA THR A 21 -30.53 6.73 -11.75
C THR A 21 -30.17 7.77 -12.79
N VAL A 22 -28.88 7.93 -13.04
CA VAL A 22 -28.31 8.82 -14.06
C VAL A 22 -27.41 8.01 -14.98
N PRO A 23 -27.23 8.41 -16.26
CA PRO A 23 -26.29 7.76 -17.16
C PRO A 23 -24.88 7.80 -16.59
N SER A 24 -24.14 6.69 -16.67
CA SER A 24 -22.73 6.67 -16.26
C SER A 24 -21.84 7.46 -17.24
N LYS A 25 -20.62 7.78 -16.82
CA LYS A 25 -19.61 8.36 -17.72
C LYS A 25 -19.40 7.48 -18.94
N GLY A 26 -19.38 6.16 -18.77
CA GLY A 26 -19.23 5.20 -19.86
C GLY A 26 -20.40 5.23 -20.86
N ASP A 27 -21.64 5.47 -20.39
CA ASP A 27 -22.82 5.58 -21.25
C ASP A 27 -22.82 6.86 -22.08
N LEU A 28 -22.29 7.97 -21.53
CA LEU A 28 -22.30 9.28 -22.19
C LEU A 28 -21.11 9.48 -23.13
N ILE A 29 -19.90 9.19 -22.68
CA ILE A 29 -18.67 9.51 -23.42
C ILE A 29 -17.80 8.28 -23.73
N GLY A 30 -18.21 7.08 -23.32
CA GLY A 30 -17.46 5.86 -23.60
C GLY A 30 -16.04 5.90 -23.03
N LYS A 31 -15.06 5.69 -23.90
CA LYS A 31 -13.62 5.73 -23.57
C LYS A 31 -12.95 7.06 -23.94
N GLN A 32 -13.69 8.01 -24.49
CA GLN A 32 -13.14 9.32 -24.85
C GLN A 32 -12.76 10.13 -23.62
N SER A 33 -11.71 10.93 -23.74
CA SER A 33 -11.38 11.93 -22.71
C SER A 33 -12.22 13.20 -22.91
N PHE A 34 -12.40 13.98 -21.86
CA PHE A 34 -13.02 15.30 -22.01
C PHE A 34 -12.22 16.20 -22.94
N GLY A 35 -10.88 16.07 -22.96
CA GLY A 35 -10.02 16.82 -23.87
C GLY A 35 -10.33 16.51 -25.35
N ASP A 36 -10.54 15.24 -25.68
CA ASP A 36 -10.88 14.82 -27.05
C ASP A 36 -12.23 15.40 -27.47
N ILE A 37 -13.25 15.26 -26.60
CA ILE A 37 -14.61 15.74 -26.88
C ILE A 37 -14.64 17.27 -27.09
N PHE A 38 -13.98 18.03 -26.21
CA PHE A 38 -13.97 19.48 -26.32
C PHE A 38 -13.02 20.02 -27.40
N SER A 39 -11.99 19.28 -27.82
CA SER A 39 -11.15 19.63 -28.95
C SER A 39 -11.89 19.45 -30.30
N GLU A 40 -12.74 18.41 -30.41
CA GLU A 40 -13.59 18.20 -31.57
C GLU A 40 -14.62 19.36 -31.74
N ILE A 41 -15.19 19.82 -30.62
CA ILE A 41 -16.15 20.94 -30.62
C ILE A 41 -15.52 22.27 -31.06
N THR A 42 -14.27 22.54 -30.63
CA THR A 42 -13.55 23.77 -31.06
C THR A 42 -13.21 23.76 -32.56
N MET A 43 -13.14 22.62 -33.22
CA MET A 43 -12.97 22.52 -34.66
C MET A 43 -14.28 22.73 -35.42
N ASP A 44 -15.42 22.44 -34.82
CA ASP A 44 -16.76 22.53 -35.47
C ASP A 44 -17.45 23.91 -35.33
N LEU A 45 -16.95 24.79 -34.44
CA LEU A 45 -17.45 26.17 -34.27
C LEU A 45 -17.27 27.07 -35.54
N GLY A 46 -16.79 26.49 -36.63
CA GLY A 46 -16.72 27.16 -37.96
C GLY A 46 -17.94 26.95 -38.87
N GLN A 47 -18.92 26.14 -38.48
CA GLN A 47 -20.14 25.92 -39.26
C GLN A 47 -21.39 26.32 -38.46
N GLU A 48 -22.05 27.32 -38.94
CA GLU A 48 -23.37 27.90 -38.68
C GLU A 48 -24.18 27.41 -37.45
N ALA A 49 -24.42 28.32 -36.50
CA ALA A 49 -25.41 28.18 -35.44
C ALA A 49 -26.78 27.82 -36.02
N SER A 50 -27.39 26.73 -35.62
CA SER A 50 -28.72 26.31 -36.01
C SER A 50 -29.77 27.30 -35.46
N GLU A 51 -30.68 27.74 -36.28
CA GLU A 51 -31.76 28.71 -35.99
C GLU A 51 -32.84 28.24 -34.99
N ASN A 52 -32.67 27.11 -34.29
CA ASN A 52 -33.63 26.61 -33.31
C ASN A 52 -33.05 26.66 -31.91
N GLY A 53 -33.35 27.68 -31.14
CA GLY A 53 -32.92 28.11 -29.82
C GLY A 53 -33.07 27.11 -28.65
N LYS A 54 -32.69 25.86 -28.82
CA LYS A 54 -32.34 24.91 -27.75
C LYS A 54 -31.03 24.23 -28.19
N GLU A 55 -29.92 24.76 -27.74
CA GLU A 55 -28.67 24.04 -27.80
C GLU A 55 -28.84 22.79 -26.93
N GLU A 56 -28.92 21.62 -27.55
CA GLU A 56 -28.83 20.35 -26.81
C GLU A 56 -27.39 20.20 -26.34
N LEU A 57 -27.19 20.02 -25.04
CA LEU A 57 -25.89 19.76 -24.47
C LEU A 57 -25.26 18.54 -25.14
N ASN A 58 -23.99 18.63 -25.53
CA ASN A 58 -23.25 17.45 -26.00
C ASN A 58 -23.02 16.44 -24.86
N SER A 59 -22.58 15.24 -25.16
CA SER A 59 -22.39 14.17 -24.19
C SER A 59 -21.36 14.51 -23.08
N GLY A 60 -20.30 15.26 -23.40
CA GLY A 60 -19.33 15.76 -22.46
C GLY A 60 -19.92 16.77 -21.48
N GLU A 61 -20.69 17.74 -21.99
CA GLU A 61 -21.39 18.73 -21.16
C GLU A 61 -22.43 18.08 -20.26
N GLN A 62 -23.22 17.13 -20.81
CA GLN A 62 -24.17 16.36 -20.00
C GLN A 62 -23.47 15.62 -18.86
N CYS A 63 -22.34 14.95 -19.12
CA CYS A 63 -21.55 14.26 -18.13
C CYS A 63 -21.08 15.21 -17.01
N LEU A 64 -20.52 16.38 -17.36
CA LEU A 64 -20.10 17.40 -16.40
C LEU A 64 -21.28 17.96 -15.59
N CYS A 65 -22.44 18.16 -16.20
CA CYS A 65 -23.66 18.57 -15.50
C CYS A 65 -24.10 17.52 -14.46
N TYR A 66 -24.09 16.22 -14.83
CA TYR A 66 -24.41 15.16 -13.87
C TYR A 66 -23.39 15.07 -12.73
N MET A 67 -22.10 15.19 -13.01
CA MET A 67 -21.05 15.23 -11.99
C MET A 67 -21.29 16.38 -11.00
N ALA A 68 -21.48 17.60 -11.50
CA ALA A 68 -21.70 18.78 -10.66
C ALA A 68 -23.01 18.70 -9.87
N TYR A 69 -24.10 18.29 -10.50
CA TYR A 69 -25.41 18.16 -9.87
C TYR A 69 -25.39 17.10 -8.76
N THR A 70 -24.84 15.93 -9.03
CA THR A 70 -24.76 14.84 -8.06
C THR A 70 -23.88 15.24 -6.86
N ALA A 71 -22.72 15.86 -7.11
CA ALA A 71 -21.85 16.36 -6.06
C ALA A 71 -22.57 17.39 -5.16
N TRP A 72 -23.29 18.34 -5.77
CA TRP A 72 -24.04 19.36 -5.05
C TRP A 72 -25.20 18.76 -4.24
N LYS A 73 -26.00 17.88 -4.84
CA LYS A 73 -27.17 17.27 -4.19
C LYS A 73 -26.79 16.28 -3.08
N SER A 74 -25.74 15.49 -3.25
CA SER A 74 -25.33 14.51 -2.26
C SER A 74 -24.65 15.13 -1.03
N ARG A 75 -24.21 16.38 -1.09
CA ARG A 75 -23.46 17.06 -0.02
C ARG A 75 -24.13 16.95 1.35
N GLU A 76 -25.42 17.34 1.43
CA GLU A 76 -26.15 17.33 2.71
C GLU A 76 -26.28 15.90 3.24
N ARG A 77 -26.71 14.98 2.37
CA ARG A 77 -26.90 13.58 2.72
C ARG A 77 -25.59 12.90 3.16
N LEU A 78 -24.49 13.16 2.49
CA LEU A 78 -23.19 12.66 2.86
C LEU A 78 -22.70 13.25 4.18
N THR A 79 -22.95 14.54 4.42
CA THR A 79 -22.61 15.20 5.70
C THR A 79 -23.42 14.61 6.86
N GLU A 80 -24.72 14.36 6.67
CA GLU A 80 -25.55 13.66 7.66
C GLU A 80 -25.00 12.26 7.96
N LYS A 81 -24.65 11.50 6.92
CA LYS A 81 -24.04 10.15 7.07
C LYS A 81 -22.72 10.20 7.82
N LEU A 82 -21.88 11.18 7.58
CA LEU A 82 -20.64 11.36 8.35
C LEU A 82 -20.92 11.60 9.84
N LYS A 83 -21.95 12.42 10.17
CA LYS A 83 -22.40 12.65 11.56
C LYS A 83 -22.96 11.38 12.19
N GLU A 84 -23.92 10.72 11.51
CA GLU A 84 -24.54 9.45 11.96
C GLU A 84 -23.48 8.38 12.26
N THR A 85 -22.41 8.35 11.47
CA THR A 85 -21.33 7.36 11.61
C THR A 85 -20.19 7.82 12.53
N GLY A 86 -20.22 9.06 13.05
CA GLY A 86 -19.15 9.62 13.89
C GLY A 86 -17.82 9.85 13.14
N MET A 87 -17.86 9.98 11.81
CA MET A 87 -16.66 10.20 10.96
C MET A 87 -16.49 11.64 10.49
N GLU A 88 -17.27 12.60 11.02
CA GLU A 88 -17.20 14.00 10.62
C GLU A 88 -15.83 14.62 10.94
N GLU A 89 -15.33 14.41 12.16
CA GLU A 89 -14.00 14.88 12.58
C GLU A 89 -12.89 14.31 11.70
N LEU A 90 -12.88 12.99 11.48
CA LEU A 90 -11.95 12.32 10.57
C LEU A 90 -11.96 12.95 9.18
N PHE A 91 -13.15 13.19 8.63
CA PHE A 91 -13.29 13.72 7.28
C PHE A 91 -12.75 15.14 7.17
N PHE A 92 -13.18 16.07 8.03
CA PHE A 92 -12.81 17.48 7.92
C PHE A 92 -11.40 17.78 8.44
N SER A 93 -10.92 17.03 9.44
CA SER A 93 -9.61 17.30 10.06
C SER A 93 -8.46 16.55 9.44
N ILE A 94 -8.70 15.39 8.80
CA ILE A 94 -7.65 14.53 8.22
C ILE A 94 -7.81 14.43 6.72
N GLU A 95 -8.95 13.91 6.21
CA GLU A 95 -9.08 13.53 4.79
C GLU A 95 -9.22 14.74 3.85
N MET A 96 -9.99 15.75 4.21
CA MET A 96 -10.15 16.93 3.38
C MET A 96 -8.86 17.77 3.26
N PRO A 97 -8.11 18.03 4.34
CA PRO A 97 -6.82 18.71 4.22
C PRO A 97 -5.80 17.91 3.40
N LEU A 98 -5.87 16.58 3.46
CA LEU A 98 -4.94 15.70 2.74
C LEU A 98 -5.00 15.86 1.22
N ILE A 99 -6.16 16.24 0.66
CA ILE A 99 -6.32 16.51 -0.77
C ILE A 99 -5.27 17.53 -1.26
N TYR A 100 -5.02 18.57 -0.47
CA TYR A 100 -4.04 19.59 -0.82
C TYR A 100 -2.60 19.06 -0.75
N SER A 101 -2.28 18.30 0.29
CA SER A 101 -0.95 17.70 0.44
C SER A 101 -0.65 16.72 -0.69
N LEU A 102 -1.60 15.89 -1.07
CA LEU A 102 -1.45 14.97 -2.21
C LEU A 102 -1.33 15.71 -3.54
N PHE A 103 -2.16 16.73 -3.76
CA PHE A 103 -2.06 17.59 -4.95
C PHE A 103 -0.67 18.22 -5.09
N HIS A 104 -0.09 18.74 -3.99
CA HIS A 104 1.25 19.32 -4.02
C HIS A 104 2.33 18.27 -4.31
N MET A 105 2.17 17.05 -3.77
CA MET A 105 3.07 15.94 -4.06
C MET A 105 3.00 15.51 -5.54
N GLU A 106 1.81 15.39 -6.08
CA GLU A 106 1.57 15.05 -7.49
C GLU A 106 2.16 16.12 -8.42
N GLN A 107 1.94 17.40 -8.11
CA GLN A 107 2.56 18.51 -8.84
C GLN A 107 4.08 18.53 -8.74
N ALA A 108 4.61 18.23 -7.54
CA ALA A 108 6.06 18.22 -7.33
C ALA A 108 6.73 17.10 -8.13
N GLY A 109 6.15 15.90 -8.13
CA GLY A 109 6.77 14.72 -8.71
C GLY A 109 8.15 14.42 -8.10
N ILE A 110 8.87 13.46 -8.66
CA ILE A 110 10.22 13.09 -8.22
C ILE A 110 11.18 13.00 -9.40
N CYS A 111 12.36 13.61 -9.29
CA CYS A 111 13.38 13.60 -10.35
C CYS A 111 13.96 12.21 -10.58
N VAL A 112 14.17 11.86 -11.85
CA VAL A 112 14.75 10.58 -12.26
C VAL A 112 15.85 10.79 -13.29
N LYS A 113 17.00 10.15 -13.07
CA LYS A 113 18.09 10.09 -14.05
C LYS A 113 17.76 9.10 -15.17
N ARG A 114 17.25 9.60 -16.27
CA ARG A 114 16.80 8.80 -17.43
C ARG A 114 17.91 7.89 -17.97
N GLU A 115 19.12 8.40 -18.11
CA GLU A 115 20.27 7.66 -18.66
C GLU A 115 20.67 6.50 -17.73
N GLU A 116 20.68 6.72 -16.42
CA GLU A 116 20.99 5.66 -15.44
C GLU A 116 19.90 4.58 -15.43
N LEU A 117 18.63 4.97 -15.58
CA LEU A 117 17.51 4.04 -15.69
C LEU A 117 17.60 3.19 -16.96
N GLN A 118 17.97 3.80 -18.09
CA GLN A 118 18.19 3.08 -19.36
C GLN A 118 19.37 2.09 -19.24
N ALA A 119 20.51 2.54 -18.70
CA ALA A 119 21.67 1.68 -18.47
C ALA A 119 21.33 0.49 -17.56
N TYR A 120 20.50 0.72 -16.54
CA TYR A 120 19.98 -0.35 -15.68
C TYR A 120 19.12 -1.34 -16.47
N GLY A 121 18.21 -0.86 -17.31
CA GLY A 121 17.37 -1.69 -18.19
C GLY A 121 18.17 -2.58 -19.16
N GLU A 122 19.25 -2.03 -19.76
CA GLU A 122 20.16 -2.78 -20.64
C GLU A 122 20.93 -3.86 -19.87
N ARG A 123 21.38 -3.57 -18.64
CA ARG A 123 22.03 -4.57 -17.79
C ARG A 123 21.08 -5.73 -17.45
N LEU A 124 19.83 -5.43 -17.12
CA LEU A 124 18.81 -6.46 -16.86
C LEU A 124 18.55 -7.31 -18.13
N ARG A 125 18.48 -6.68 -19.30
CA ARG A 125 18.26 -7.36 -20.57
C ARG A 125 19.34 -8.41 -20.81
N GLY A 126 20.61 -8.09 -20.70
CA GLY A 126 21.70 -9.03 -20.87
C GLY A 126 21.63 -10.23 -19.90
N GLN A 127 21.26 -9.99 -18.64
CA GLN A 127 21.09 -11.07 -17.67
C GLN A 127 19.87 -11.95 -17.97
N ILE A 128 18.76 -11.36 -18.41
CA ILE A 128 17.55 -12.09 -18.83
C ILE A 128 17.84 -12.98 -20.01
N GLU A 129 18.51 -12.48 -21.05
CA GLU A 129 18.90 -13.24 -22.25
C GLU A 129 19.80 -14.43 -21.88
N THR A 130 20.75 -14.23 -20.96
CA THR A 130 21.62 -15.30 -20.46
C THR A 130 20.82 -16.40 -19.75
N LEU A 131 19.94 -16.01 -18.81
CA LEU A 131 19.09 -16.96 -18.08
C LEU A 131 18.14 -17.70 -19.01
N GLU A 132 17.58 -17.00 -20.00
CA GLU A 132 16.70 -17.61 -20.99
C GLU A 132 17.39 -18.78 -21.74
N GLN A 133 18.61 -18.54 -22.21
CA GLN A 133 19.40 -19.60 -22.88
C GLN A 133 19.74 -20.75 -21.94
N GLU A 134 20.11 -20.44 -20.69
CA GLU A 134 20.40 -21.47 -19.70
C GLU A 134 19.17 -22.30 -19.30
N ILE A 135 17.97 -21.69 -19.27
CA ILE A 135 16.71 -22.39 -19.03
C ILE A 135 16.36 -23.29 -20.20
N TYR A 136 16.50 -22.81 -21.45
CA TYR A 136 16.26 -23.64 -22.64
C TYR A 136 17.21 -24.81 -22.70
N GLN A 137 18.49 -24.63 -22.37
CA GLN A 137 19.46 -25.73 -22.27
C GLN A 137 19.09 -26.72 -21.17
N GLY A 138 18.67 -26.23 -20.02
CA GLY A 138 18.29 -27.05 -18.86
C GLY A 138 16.98 -27.84 -19.04
N THR A 139 16.05 -27.31 -19.84
CA THR A 139 14.77 -27.97 -20.14
C THR A 139 14.79 -28.77 -21.46
N GLY A 140 15.77 -28.51 -22.32
CA GLY A 140 15.86 -29.11 -23.64
C GLY A 140 14.87 -28.55 -24.68
N GLU A 141 14.14 -27.47 -24.34
CA GLU A 141 13.11 -26.88 -25.19
C GLU A 141 13.08 -25.37 -25.15
N VAL A 142 12.62 -24.77 -26.26
CA VAL A 142 12.35 -23.32 -26.37
C VAL A 142 10.86 -23.09 -26.18
N PHE A 143 10.49 -22.28 -25.21
CA PHE A 143 9.10 -21.96 -24.86
C PHE A 143 8.99 -20.58 -24.22
N ASN A 144 7.77 -20.07 -24.07
CA ASN A 144 7.56 -18.82 -23.35
C ASN A 144 7.60 -19.05 -21.83
N ILE A 145 8.73 -18.70 -21.18
CA ILE A 145 8.98 -18.88 -19.75
C ILE A 145 7.98 -18.06 -18.90
N ASN A 146 7.48 -16.94 -19.43
CA ASN A 146 6.47 -16.12 -18.78
C ASN A 146 5.04 -16.68 -18.92
N SER A 147 4.83 -17.72 -19.73
CA SER A 147 3.54 -18.39 -19.82
C SER A 147 3.40 -19.45 -18.73
N PRO A 148 2.50 -19.26 -17.71
CA PRO A 148 2.33 -20.28 -16.66
C PRO A 148 1.92 -21.64 -17.21
N LYS A 149 1.15 -21.65 -18.30
CA LYS A 149 0.68 -22.88 -18.94
C LYS A 149 1.84 -23.66 -19.57
N GLN A 150 2.65 -22.99 -20.41
CA GLN A 150 3.80 -23.64 -21.07
C GLN A 150 4.84 -24.10 -20.06
N LEU A 151 5.18 -23.24 -19.09
CA LEU A 151 6.13 -23.57 -18.04
C LEU A 151 5.64 -24.75 -17.20
N GLY A 152 4.36 -24.79 -16.82
CA GLY A 152 3.79 -25.89 -16.06
C GLY A 152 3.84 -27.21 -16.82
N GLU A 153 3.61 -27.19 -18.15
CA GLU A 153 3.70 -28.36 -19.00
C GLU A 153 5.14 -28.88 -19.13
N ILE A 154 6.11 -27.97 -19.24
CA ILE A 154 7.54 -28.35 -19.28
C ILE A 154 7.96 -28.97 -17.93
N LEU A 155 7.73 -28.25 -16.80
CA LEU A 155 8.25 -28.72 -15.51
C LEU A 155 7.56 -29.97 -15.00
N PHE A 156 6.24 -30.03 -15.08
CA PHE A 156 5.45 -31.09 -14.45
C PHE A 156 4.94 -32.14 -15.44
N GLY A 157 4.86 -31.81 -16.74
CA GLY A 157 4.45 -32.76 -17.79
C GLY A 157 5.63 -33.49 -18.43
N LYS A 158 6.68 -32.77 -18.83
CA LYS A 158 7.82 -33.37 -19.57
C LYS A 158 9.00 -33.72 -18.66
N MET A 159 9.38 -32.84 -17.75
CA MET A 159 10.46 -33.10 -16.78
C MET A 159 9.97 -33.90 -15.56
N GLU A 160 8.66 -34.09 -15.40
CA GLU A 160 8.03 -34.89 -14.36
C GLU A 160 8.47 -34.49 -12.94
N LEU A 161 8.68 -33.17 -12.69
CA LEU A 161 9.06 -32.71 -11.37
C LEU A 161 7.96 -32.99 -10.34
N PRO A 162 8.32 -33.29 -9.07
CA PRO A 162 7.35 -33.57 -8.01
C PRO A 162 6.52 -32.33 -7.62
N TYR A 163 5.48 -32.55 -6.84
CA TYR A 163 4.64 -31.47 -6.25
C TYR A 163 3.83 -30.62 -7.23
N GLY A 164 3.59 -31.11 -8.46
CA GLY A 164 2.76 -30.42 -9.44
C GLY A 164 1.32 -30.21 -8.96
N LYS A 165 1.00 -29.03 -8.40
CA LYS A 165 -0.36 -28.67 -8.00
C LYS A 165 -1.20 -28.33 -9.22
N LYS A 166 -2.21 -29.16 -9.54
CA LYS A 166 -3.15 -28.88 -10.63
C LYS A 166 -4.15 -27.80 -10.26
N THR A 167 -4.38 -26.87 -11.17
CA THR A 167 -5.41 -25.84 -11.13
C THR A 167 -6.43 -26.09 -12.25
N LYS A 168 -7.48 -25.27 -12.31
CA LYS A 168 -8.48 -25.37 -13.41
C LYS A 168 -7.87 -25.18 -14.81
N THR A 169 -6.75 -24.45 -14.90
CA THR A 169 -6.10 -24.06 -16.17
C THR A 169 -4.77 -24.77 -16.44
N GLY A 170 -4.37 -25.75 -15.61
CA GLY A 170 -3.09 -26.47 -15.75
C GLY A 170 -2.34 -26.57 -14.42
N TYR A 171 -1.03 -26.76 -14.48
CA TYR A 171 -0.18 -26.80 -13.30
C TYR A 171 0.10 -25.40 -12.74
N SER A 172 0.10 -25.27 -11.42
CA SER A 172 0.52 -24.03 -10.76
C SER A 172 2.02 -23.84 -10.89
N THR A 173 2.42 -22.67 -11.39
CA THR A 173 3.82 -22.23 -11.42
C THR A 173 4.01 -20.98 -10.54
N ALA A 174 3.20 -20.85 -9.49
CA ALA A 174 3.33 -19.78 -8.51
C ALA A 174 4.67 -19.87 -7.77
N ALA A 175 5.15 -18.75 -7.26
CA ALA A 175 6.48 -18.67 -6.64
C ALA A 175 6.63 -19.66 -5.47
N ASP A 176 5.62 -19.78 -4.62
CA ASP A 176 5.57 -20.70 -3.47
C ASP A 176 5.73 -22.18 -3.86
N VAL A 177 5.28 -22.55 -5.05
CA VAL A 177 5.44 -23.90 -5.59
C VAL A 177 6.86 -24.11 -6.15
N LEU A 178 7.37 -23.11 -6.89
CA LEU A 178 8.71 -23.21 -7.49
C LEU A 178 9.82 -23.10 -6.45
N GLU A 179 9.67 -22.28 -5.43
CA GLU A 179 10.63 -22.12 -4.34
C GLU A 179 10.88 -23.44 -3.57
N LYS A 180 9.88 -24.31 -3.46
CA LYS A 180 10.01 -25.65 -2.85
C LYS A 180 10.87 -26.60 -3.70
N LEU A 181 10.90 -26.38 -5.01
CA LEU A 181 11.64 -27.20 -5.96
C LEU A 181 13.06 -26.67 -6.23
N ALA A 182 13.26 -25.37 -6.08
CA ALA A 182 14.51 -24.69 -6.42
C ALA A 182 15.76 -25.31 -5.77
N PRO A 183 15.74 -25.76 -4.48
CA PRO A 183 16.92 -26.38 -3.84
C PRO A 183 17.39 -27.67 -4.52
N GLU A 184 16.46 -28.44 -5.10
CA GLU A 184 16.77 -29.74 -5.73
C GLU A 184 16.95 -29.63 -7.26
N TYR A 185 16.35 -28.61 -7.87
CA TYR A 185 16.32 -28.43 -9.32
C TYR A 185 16.88 -27.06 -9.74
N PRO A 186 18.17 -26.97 -10.11
CA PRO A 186 18.81 -25.69 -10.47
C PRO A 186 18.12 -24.91 -11.58
N VAL A 187 17.47 -25.57 -12.53
CA VAL A 187 16.70 -24.92 -13.59
C VAL A 187 15.50 -24.15 -13.03
N VAL A 188 14.89 -24.63 -11.94
CA VAL A 188 13.77 -23.95 -11.28
C VAL A 188 14.23 -22.66 -10.62
N GLN A 189 15.42 -22.66 -9.99
CA GLN A 189 16.02 -21.43 -9.47
C GLN A 189 16.24 -20.41 -10.58
N LYS A 190 16.79 -20.83 -11.73
CA LYS A 190 16.99 -19.94 -12.88
C LYS A 190 15.66 -19.36 -13.40
N ILE A 191 14.58 -20.13 -13.38
CA ILE A 191 13.24 -19.66 -13.75
C ILE A 191 12.73 -18.61 -12.77
N LEU A 192 12.93 -18.80 -11.48
CA LEU A 192 12.60 -17.80 -10.47
C LEU A 192 13.39 -16.49 -10.69
N ASP A 193 14.70 -16.60 -10.91
CA ASP A 193 15.58 -15.47 -11.19
C ASP A 193 15.17 -14.74 -12.49
N TYR A 194 14.90 -15.49 -13.56
CA TYR A 194 14.41 -14.94 -14.83
C TYR A 194 13.11 -14.14 -14.65
N ARG A 195 12.12 -14.71 -13.98
CA ARG A 195 10.84 -14.03 -13.72
C ARG A 195 11.02 -12.77 -12.88
N GLN A 196 11.91 -12.83 -11.92
CA GLN A 196 12.24 -11.70 -11.07
C GLN A 196 12.90 -10.57 -11.86
N LEU A 197 13.91 -10.87 -12.69
CA LEU A 197 14.57 -9.88 -13.54
C LEU A 197 13.64 -9.31 -14.60
N THR A 198 12.82 -10.17 -15.22
CA THR A 198 11.81 -9.73 -16.20
C THR A 198 10.81 -8.75 -15.58
N LYS A 199 10.35 -9.04 -14.36
CA LYS A 199 9.46 -8.11 -13.61
C LYS A 199 10.16 -6.81 -13.29
N LEU A 200 11.42 -6.85 -12.84
CA LEU A 200 12.20 -5.63 -12.56
C LEU A 200 12.36 -4.80 -13.83
N LYS A 201 12.67 -5.43 -14.96
CA LYS A 201 12.83 -4.72 -16.23
C LYS A 201 11.51 -4.11 -16.69
N SER A 202 10.46 -4.91 -16.84
CA SER A 202 9.20 -4.45 -17.41
C SER A 202 8.50 -3.40 -16.54
N THR A 203 8.45 -3.62 -15.21
CA THR A 203 7.71 -2.73 -14.30
C THR A 203 8.49 -1.47 -13.96
N TYR A 204 9.80 -1.60 -13.71
CA TYR A 204 10.58 -0.47 -13.20
C TYR A 204 11.48 0.16 -14.27
N ALA A 205 12.31 -0.61 -15.00
CA ALA A 205 13.18 0.01 -16.00
C ALA A 205 12.37 0.63 -17.16
N ASP A 206 11.56 -0.20 -17.81
CA ASP A 206 10.77 0.22 -18.97
C ASP A 206 9.55 1.04 -18.54
N GLY A 207 8.82 0.57 -17.50
CA GLY A 207 7.61 1.22 -17.02
C GLY A 207 7.85 2.63 -16.46
N LEU A 208 8.88 2.82 -15.62
CA LEU A 208 9.23 4.16 -15.13
C LEU A 208 9.79 5.04 -16.25
N GLY A 209 10.61 4.47 -17.15
CA GLY A 209 11.17 5.19 -18.28
C GLY A 209 10.12 5.81 -19.21
N ALA A 210 8.97 5.14 -19.37
CA ALA A 210 7.87 5.58 -20.21
C ALA A 210 7.07 6.76 -19.63
N VAL A 211 7.12 6.96 -18.31
CA VAL A 211 6.33 7.99 -17.59
C VAL A 211 7.18 9.15 -17.05
N ILE A 212 8.46 9.23 -17.42
CA ILE A 212 9.27 10.42 -17.13
C ILE A 212 8.80 11.56 -18.03
N GLU A 213 8.34 12.65 -17.44
CA GLU A 213 7.85 13.81 -18.19
C GLU A 213 8.96 14.72 -18.72
N ALA A 214 8.59 15.82 -19.39
CA ALA A 214 9.54 16.74 -20.02
C ALA A 214 10.43 17.48 -19.02
N ASP A 215 9.98 17.64 -17.79
CA ASP A 215 10.73 18.22 -16.69
C ASP A 215 11.74 17.26 -16.03
N GLY A 216 11.80 16.00 -16.50
CA GLY A 216 12.69 14.96 -15.95
C GLY A 216 12.16 14.32 -14.66
N ARG A 217 10.87 14.52 -14.34
CA ARG A 217 10.24 14.01 -13.13
C ARG A 217 9.19 12.95 -13.46
N ILE A 218 8.85 12.16 -12.48
CA ILE A 218 7.71 11.23 -12.50
C ILE A 218 6.64 11.80 -11.56
N HIS A 219 5.43 11.98 -12.09
CA HIS A 219 4.26 12.44 -11.37
C HIS A 219 3.30 11.27 -11.16
N SER A 220 3.37 10.64 -9.99
CA SER A 220 2.49 9.54 -9.62
C SER A 220 1.15 10.07 -9.12
N THR A 221 0.08 9.29 -9.28
CA THR A 221 -1.23 9.58 -8.67
C THR A 221 -1.31 8.92 -7.29
N PHE A 222 -1.70 9.70 -6.27
CA PHE A 222 -1.88 9.23 -4.90
C PHE A 222 -3.35 9.12 -4.54
N ASN A 223 -3.84 7.90 -4.31
CA ASN A 223 -5.25 7.63 -4.07
C ASN A 223 -5.56 7.52 -2.57
N GLN A 224 -6.59 8.27 -2.10
CA GLN A 224 -7.09 8.22 -0.73
C GLN A 224 -8.13 7.13 -0.48
N THR A 225 -8.83 6.65 -1.52
CA THR A 225 -10.07 5.88 -1.40
C THR A 225 -9.93 4.41 -1.78
N ILE A 226 -8.78 3.98 -2.28
CA ILE A 226 -8.59 2.61 -2.80
C ILE A 226 -8.38 1.60 -1.67
N THR A 227 -7.60 1.94 -0.65
CA THR A 227 -7.27 0.97 0.40
C THR A 227 -8.35 0.95 1.47
N ALA A 228 -8.75 -0.25 1.88
CA ALA A 228 -9.77 -0.43 2.89
C ALA A 228 -9.31 -0.07 4.32
N THR A 229 -8.01 0.08 4.55
CA THR A 229 -7.41 0.46 5.84
C THR A 229 -7.21 1.97 5.99
N GLY A 230 -7.43 2.76 4.93
CA GLY A 230 -7.16 4.18 4.91
C GLY A 230 -5.73 4.55 4.51
N ARG A 231 -4.85 3.59 4.21
CA ARG A 231 -3.53 3.89 3.63
C ARG A 231 -3.68 4.59 2.29
N ILE A 232 -2.73 5.44 1.94
CA ILE A 232 -2.61 6.02 0.60
C ILE A 232 -2.02 4.94 -0.32
N SER A 233 -2.51 4.85 -1.54
CA SER A 233 -1.89 4.04 -2.59
C SER A 233 -1.34 4.92 -3.71
N SER A 234 -0.30 4.46 -4.39
CA SER A 234 0.33 5.13 -5.51
C SER A 234 0.09 4.33 -6.79
N THR A 235 -0.32 5.02 -7.87
CA THR A 235 -0.58 4.42 -9.19
C THR A 235 -0.05 5.32 -10.29
N GLU A 236 0.22 4.75 -11.44
CA GLU A 236 0.62 5.45 -12.67
C GLU A 236 1.83 6.38 -12.54
N PRO A 237 2.98 5.89 -12.02
CA PRO A 237 3.33 4.52 -11.61
C PRO A 237 3.20 4.31 -10.09
N ASN A 238 3.20 3.04 -9.64
CA ASN A 238 3.28 2.72 -8.22
C ASN A 238 4.73 2.89 -7.72
N LEU A 239 5.00 4.01 -7.02
CA LEU A 239 6.31 4.32 -6.43
C LEU A 239 6.51 3.73 -5.02
N GLN A 240 5.44 3.21 -4.39
CA GLN A 240 5.51 2.65 -3.03
C GLN A 240 6.03 1.21 -3.00
N ASN A 241 6.07 0.52 -4.15
CA ASN A 241 6.46 -0.89 -4.25
C ASN A 241 7.84 -1.11 -4.89
N ILE A 242 8.71 -0.11 -4.92
CA ILE A 242 10.07 -0.26 -5.44
C ILE A 242 10.85 -1.23 -4.54
N PRO A 243 11.42 -2.32 -5.08
CA PRO A 243 12.07 -3.36 -4.28
C PRO A 243 13.27 -2.86 -3.50
N VAL A 244 13.38 -3.26 -2.22
CA VAL A 244 14.48 -2.86 -1.32
C VAL A 244 15.38 -4.02 -0.88
N ARG A 245 14.86 -5.25 -0.92
CA ARG A 245 15.57 -6.42 -0.36
C ARG A 245 16.66 -6.95 -1.26
N MET A 246 16.50 -6.79 -2.57
CA MET A 246 17.43 -7.28 -3.57
C MET A 246 18.45 -6.22 -3.96
N GLU A 247 19.67 -6.62 -4.25
CA GLU A 247 20.71 -5.71 -4.72
C GLU A 247 20.29 -4.97 -6.00
N LEU A 248 19.77 -5.71 -6.99
CA LEU A 248 19.26 -5.11 -8.23
C LEU A 248 18.07 -4.17 -7.99
N GLY A 249 17.17 -4.50 -7.06
CA GLY A 249 16.09 -3.60 -6.65
C GLY A 249 16.59 -2.30 -6.03
N ARG A 250 17.67 -2.38 -5.22
CA ARG A 250 18.30 -1.18 -4.64
C ARG A 250 18.91 -0.26 -5.69
N LEU A 251 19.36 -0.79 -6.83
CA LEU A 251 19.90 0.01 -7.92
C LEU A 251 18.83 0.90 -8.56
N ILE A 252 17.57 0.46 -8.60
CA ILE A 252 16.46 1.29 -9.08
C ILE A 252 16.30 2.54 -8.22
N ARG A 253 16.43 2.42 -6.90
CA ARG A 253 16.31 3.58 -6.01
C ARG A 253 17.36 4.66 -6.28
N LYS A 254 18.54 4.29 -6.79
CA LYS A 254 19.62 5.23 -7.09
C LYS A 254 19.34 6.15 -8.27
N VAL A 255 18.39 5.78 -9.15
CA VAL A 255 18.00 6.63 -10.26
C VAL A 255 17.14 7.82 -9.83
N PHE A 256 16.50 7.74 -8.66
CA PHE A 256 15.78 8.85 -8.07
C PHE A 256 16.76 9.79 -7.38
N VAL A 257 16.75 11.04 -7.78
CA VAL A 257 17.70 12.05 -7.30
C VAL A 257 16.97 13.34 -6.96
N PRO A 258 17.46 14.14 -6.04
CA PRO A 258 16.90 15.47 -5.82
C PRO A 258 17.29 16.41 -6.97
N GLU A 259 16.53 17.47 -7.17
CA GLU A 259 16.85 18.55 -8.08
C GLU A 259 18.20 19.21 -7.70
N PRO A 260 18.95 19.79 -8.65
CA PRO A 260 20.18 20.52 -8.34
C PRO A 260 19.97 21.61 -7.27
N GLY A 261 20.78 21.58 -6.22
CA GLY A 261 20.63 22.47 -5.06
C GLY A 261 19.79 21.90 -3.92
N PHE A 262 19.11 20.78 -4.14
CA PHE A 262 18.34 20.06 -3.13
C PHE A 262 19.05 18.80 -2.63
N VAL A 263 18.56 18.25 -1.54
CA VAL A 263 18.89 16.93 -0.99
C VAL A 263 17.61 16.23 -0.60
N PHE A 264 17.63 14.90 -0.57
CA PHE A 264 16.53 14.17 0.06
C PHE A 264 16.71 14.14 1.57
N LEU A 265 15.63 14.47 2.27
CA LEU A 265 15.48 14.26 3.71
C LEU A 265 14.31 13.29 3.90
N ASP A 266 14.62 12.19 4.54
CA ASP A 266 13.67 11.12 4.81
C ASP A 266 13.45 10.95 6.31
N ALA A 267 12.20 10.73 6.72
CA ALA A 267 11.86 10.38 8.09
C ALA A 267 10.80 9.28 8.12
N ASP A 268 11.10 8.24 8.87
CA ASP A 268 10.28 7.04 9.04
C ASP A 268 9.83 6.89 10.49
N TYR A 269 8.58 6.46 10.68
CA TYR A 269 8.09 6.06 11.98
C TYR A 269 8.62 4.67 12.34
N SER A 270 9.47 4.60 13.34
CA SER A 270 9.98 3.33 13.83
C SER A 270 8.84 2.47 14.39
N GLN A 271 8.41 1.46 13.62
CA GLN A 271 7.45 0.43 14.04
C GLN A 271 6.12 1.01 14.56
N ILE A 272 5.54 1.95 13.84
CA ILE A 272 4.33 2.69 14.25
C ILE A 272 3.17 1.74 14.62
N GLU A 273 2.94 0.67 13.87
CA GLU A 273 1.84 -0.27 14.13
C GLU A 273 1.99 -0.95 15.50
N LEU A 274 3.21 -1.30 15.90
CA LEU A 274 3.46 -1.90 17.22
C LEU A 274 3.32 -0.87 18.35
N ARG A 275 3.70 0.39 18.11
CA ARG A 275 3.47 1.50 19.07
C ARG A 275 1.98 1.79 19.23
N VAL A 276 1.24 1.77 18.13
CA VAL A 276 -0.23 1.89 18.14
C VAL A 276 -0.85 0.72 18.91
N LEU A 277 -0.39 -0.52 18.69
CA LEU A 277 -0.83 -1.69 19.46
C LEU A 277 -0.58 -1.52 20.96
N ALA A 278 0.61 -1.08 21.35
CA ALA A 278 0.95 -0.82 22.77
C ALA A 278 0.02 0.24 23.37
N HIS A 279 -0.19 1.34 22.66
CA HIS A 279 -1.09 2.40 23.10
C HIS A 279 -2.54 1.95 23.25
N MET A 280 -3.11 1.31 22.20
CA MET A 280 -4.53 0.92 22.16
C MET A 280 -4.85 -0.24 23.10
N SER A 281 -3.94 -1.19 23.28
CA SER A 281 -4.11 -2.29 24.24
C SER A 281 -3.97 -1.83 25.68
N GLY A 282 -3.20 -0.77 25.93
CA GLY A 282 -2.89 -0.30 27.27
C GLY A 282 -2.02 -1.26 28.07
N ASP A 283 -1.32 -2.20 27.40
CA ASP A 283 -0.43 -3.14 28.08
C ASP A 283 0.81 -2.41 28.62
N GLU A 284 0.86 -2.25 29.93
CA GLU A 284 1.90 -1.48 30.61
C GLU A 284 3.31 -2.07 30.40
N LYS A 285 3.44 -3.39 30.30
CA LYS A 285 4.73 -4.03 30.01
C LYS A 285 5.20 -3.71 28.59
N LEU A 286 4.28 -3.75 27.62
CA LEU A 286 4.60 -3.43 26.25
C LEU A 286 4.90 -1.91 26.08
N ILE A 287 4.13 -1.05 26.76
CA ILE A 287 4.39 0.39 26.80
C ILE A 287 5.78 0.68 27.37
N GLN A 288 6.11 0.06 28.52
CA GLN A 288 7.40 0.25 29.17
C GLN A 288 8.54 -0.29 28.28
N ALA A 289 8.33 -1.41 27.62
CA ALA A 289 9.26 -1.97 26.65
C ALA A 289 9.63 -0.97 25.55
N TYR A 290 8.63 -0.23 25.03
CA TYR A 290 8.87 0.79 24.00
C TYR A 290 9.53 2.07 24.54
N ARG A 291 9.33 2.39 25.80
CA ARG A 291 9.96 3.57 26.43
C ARG A 291 11.43 3.34 26.76
N GLU A 292 11.79 2.12 27.14
CA GLU A 292 13.11 1.80 27.68
C GLU A 292 14.04 1.08 26.68
N ALA A 293 13.48 0.43 25.66
CA ALA A 293 14.27 -0.42 24.78
C ALA A 293 14.69 0.28 23.48
N GLU A 294 15.97 0.21 23.17
CA GLU A 294 16.48 0.56 21.84
C GLU A 294 16.07 -0.48 20.77
N ASP A 295 15.93 -1.76 21.18
CA ASP A 295 15.56 -2.88 20.32
C ASP A 295 14.40 -3.69 20.91
N ILE A 296 13.18 -3.31 20.57
CA ILE A 296 11.96 -3.97 21.05
C ILE A 296 11.92 -5.47 20.72
N HIS A 297 12.42 -5.88 19.55
CA HIS A 297 12.40 -7.30 19.17
C HIS A 297 13.35 -8.14 20.02
N ARG A 298 14.48 -7.57 20.41
CA ARG A 298 15.42 -8.21 21.32
C ARG A 298 14.84 -8.31 22.73
N LEU A 299 14.20 -7.23 23.20
CA LEU A 299 13.53 -7.23 24.50
C LEU A 299 12.35 -8.21 24.52
N THR A 300 11.50 -8.21 23.49
CA THR A 300 10.42 -9.21 23.37
C THR A 300 10.98 -10.64 23.40
N ALA A 301 12.07 -10.90 22.68
CA ALA A 301 12.72 -12.22 22.72
C ALA A 301 13.16 -12.59 24.14
N SER A 302 13.84 -11.68 24.86
CA SER A 302 14.24 -11.87 26.26
C SER A 302 13.04 -12.23 27.14
N GLN A 303 11.97 -11.47 27.05
CA GLN A 303 10.79 -11.65 27.88
C GLN A 303 9.99 -12.92 27.52
N VAL A 304 9.81 -13.21 26.25
CA VAL A 304 9.04 -14.38 25.76
C VAL A 304 9.80 -15.69 25.99
N PHE A 305 11.13 -15.69 25.84
CA PHE A 305 11.95 -16.87 26.03
C PHE A 305 12.53 -16.99 27.46
N HIS A 306 12.29 -15.99 28.33
CA HIS A 306 12.80 -15.93 29.70
C HIS A 306 14.33 -16.08 29.78
N ILE A 307 15.04 -15.36 28.93
CA ILE A 307 16.49 -15.33 28.84
C ILE A 307 17.03 -13.91 29.08
N PRO A 308 18.22 -13.73 29.63
CA PRO A 308 18.84 -12.41 29.76
C PRO A 308 18.94 -11.70 28.39
N LEU A 309 18.79 -10.38 28.39
CA LEU A 309 18.81 -9.59 27.16
C LEU A 309 20.09 -9.78 26.34
N GLU A 310 21.23 -9.94 27.08
CA GLU A 310 22.55 -10.11 26.48
C GLU A 310 22.71 -11.46 25.77
N GLU A 311 21.97 -12.47 26.23
CA GLU A 311 22.02 -13.85 25.70
C GLU A 311 21.07 -14.08 24.53
N VAL A 312 20.25 -13.08 24.16
CA VAL A 312 19.34 -13.17 23.01
C VAL A 312 20.13 -13.34 21.72
N THR A 313 19.98 -14.49 21.09
CA THR A 313 20.62 -14.80 19.81
C THR A 313 19.95 -14.06 18.62
N PRO A 314 20.67 -13.85 17.50
CA PRO A 314 20.08 -13.29 16.29
C PRO A 314 18.85 -14.06 15.78
N LEU A 315 18.82 -15.38 15.94
CA LEU A 315 17.68 -16.23 15.57
C LEU A 315 16.47 -15.94 16.45
N GLN A 316 16.64 -15.88 17.77
CA GLN A 316 15.55 -15.57 18.70
C GLN A 316 14.99 -14.16 18.48
N ARG A 317 15.86 -13.17 18.24
CA ARG A 317 15.45 -11.82 17.86
C ARG A 317 14.63 -11.82 16.55
N ARG A 318 15.07 -12.58 15.54
CA ARG A 318 14.32 -12.73 14.27
C ARG A 318 12.96 -13.37 14.51
N ASN A 319 12.89 -14.42 15.31
CA ASN A 319 11.64 -15.10 15.65
C ASN A 319 10.69 -14.16 16.40
N ALA A 320 11.19 -13.43 17.41
CA ALA A 320 10.40 -12.43 18.13
C ALA A 320 9.90 -11.31 17.20
N LYS A 321 10.71 -10.87 16.23
CA LYS A 321 10.28 -9.92 15.20
C LYS A 321 9.10 -10.46 14.39
N ALA A 322 9.17 -11.71 13.94
CA ALA A 322 8.08 -12.34 13.19
C ALA A 322 6.81 -12.50 14.03
N VAL A 323 6.94 -12.83 15.33
CA VAL A 323 5.82 -12.89 16.26
C VAL A 323 5.22 -11.51 16.48
N ASN A 324 6.01 -10.48 16.78
CA ASN A 324 5.54 -9.11 16.98
C ASN A 324 4.68 -8.62 15.79
N PHE A 325 5.21 -8.74 14.58
CA PHE A 325 4.44 -8.35 13.38
C PHE A 325 3.27 -9.30 13.12
N GLY A 326 3.48 -10.59 13.32
CA GLY A 326 2.44 -11.60 13.15
C GLY A 326 1.21 -11.32 14.03
N ILE A 327 1.41 -10.93 15.28
CA ILE A 327 0.32 -10.57 16.20
C ILE A 327 -0.49 -9.39 15.67
N VAL A 328 0.15 -8.34 15.17
CA VAL A 328 -0.53 -7.18 14.55
C VAL A 328 -1.39 -7.62 13.36
N TYR A 329 -0.91 -8.58 12.58
CA TYR A 329 -1.62 -9.09 11.40
C TYR A 329 -2.58 -10.25 11.70
N GLY A 330 -2.75 -10.61 12.97
CA GLY A 330 -3.62 -11.72 13.39
C GLY A 330 -3.13 -13.08 12.88
N ILE A 331 -1.81 -13.31 12.90
CA ILE A 331 -1.20 -14.52 12.36
C ILE A 331 -1.69 -15.77 13.09
N SER A 332 -1.96 -16.84 12.35
CA SER A 332 -2.22 -18.16 12.92
C SER A 332 -0.93 -18.91 13.21
N ALA A 333 -1.01 -19.92 14.12
CA ALA A 333 0.12 -20.81 14.36
C ALA A 333 0.61 -21.51 13.08
N PHE A 334 -0.28 -21.75 12.12
CA PHE A 334 0.10 -22.26 10.80
C PHE A 334 0.93 -21.23 10.00
N GLY A 335 0.47 -19.99 9.88
CA GLY A 335 1.22 -18.96 9.17
C GLY A 335 2.58 -18.71 9.79
N LEU A 336 2.65 -18.61 11.13
CA LEU A 336 3.91 -18.41 11.84
C LEU A 336 4.87 -19.60 11.66
N SER A 337 4.35 -20.84 11.63
CA SER A 337 5.16 -22.03 11.40
C SER A 337 5.81 -22.06 10.02
N GLU A 338 5.09 -21.62 8.98
CA GLU A 338 5.64 -21.49 7.63
C GLU A 338 6.70 -20.38 7.57
N ASP A 339 6.41 -19.19 8.14
CA ASP A 339 7.33 -18.04 8.11
C ASP A 339 8.67 -18.30 8.82
N LEU A 340 8.63 -19.07 9.91
CA LEU A 340 9.82 -19.39 10.72
C LEU A 340 10.44 -20.75 10.38
N SER A 341 9.81 -21.56 9.53
CA SER A 341 10.20 -22.95 9.23
C SER A 341 10.31 -23.80 10.52
N ILE A 342 9.31 -23.68 11.39
CA ILE A 342 9.20 -24.43 12.66
C ILE A 342 7.90 -25.25 12.66
N THR A 343 7.74 -26.12 13.68
CA THR A 343 6.50 -26.88 13.83
C THR A 343 5.33 -25.98 14.27
N ARG A 344 4.09 -26.36 13.93
CA ARG A 344 2.88 -25.66 14.41
C ARG A 344 2.79 -25.59 15.93
N LYS A 345 3.32 -26.62 16.62
CA LYS A 345 3.35 -26.67 18.09
C LYS A 345 4.25 -25.59 18.65
N GLU A 346 5.46 -25.46 18.12
CA GLU A 346 6.40 -24.40 18.49
C GLU A 346 5.86 -23.01 18.19
N ALA A 347 5.24 -22.83 17.00
CA ALA A 347 4.61 -21.56 16.63
C ALA A 347 3.48 -21.17 17.61
N LEU A 348 2.63 -22.14 17.99
CA LEU A 348 1.56 -21.91 18.97
C LEU A 348 2.14 -21.57 20.35
N GLU A 349 3.22 -22.24 20.75
CA GLU A 349 3.90 -21.96 22.03
C GLU A 349 4.47 -20.52 22.03
N TYR A 350 5.05 -20.04 20.94
CA TYR A 350 5.52 -18.67 20.83
C TYR A 350 4.38 -17.65 20.94
N ILE A 351 3.26 -17.89 20.27
CA ILE A 351 2.07 -17.03 20.37
C ILE A 351 1.53 -17.01 21.81
N ASN A 352 1.42 -18.15 22.45
CA ASN A 352 0.91 -18.24 23.83
C ASN A 352 1.82 -17.51 24.82
N ARG A 353 3.14 -17.71 24.74
CA ARG A 353 4.13 -17.01 25.58
C ARG A 353 4.09 -15.49 25.36
N TYR A 354 3.87 -15.05 24.12
CA TYR A 354 3.69 -13.63 23.83
C TYR A 354 2.47 -13.07 24.57
N PHE A 355 1.34 -13.76 24.51
CA PHE A 355 0.12 -13.32 25.20
C PHE A 355 0.17 -13.49 26.73
N GLU A 356 0.93 -14.44 27.24
CA GLU A 356 1.24 -14.55 28.68
C GLU A 356 2.10 -13.35 29.15
N THR A 357 3.03 -12.92 28.31
CA THR A 357 3.89 -11.77 28.59
C THR A 357 3.11 -10.45 28.50
N TYR A 358 2.23 -10.31 27.49
CA TYR A 358 1.42 -9.12 27.20
C TYR A 358 -0.09 -9.44 27.22
N PRO A 359 -0.69 -9.69 28.37
CA PRO A 359 -2.08 -10.17 28.46
C PRO A 359 -3.11 -9.15 28.00
N GLU A 360 -2.84 -7.84 28.16
CA GLU A 360 -3.80 -6.81 27.70
C GLU A 360 -3.85 -6.72 26.17
N VAL A 361 -2.78 -7.09 25.47
CA VAL A 361 -2.79 -7.21 24.01
C VAL A 361 -3.80 -8.28 23.57
N LYS A 362 -3.79 -9.46 24.23
CA LYS A 362 -4.74 -10.53 23.93
C LYS A 362 -6.19 -10.07 24.15
N LYS A 363 -6.47 -9.46 25.30
CA LYS A 363 -7.80 -8.95 25.63
C LYS A 363 -8.26 -7.87 24.63
N PHE A 364 -7.35 -7.00 24.22
CA PHE A 364 -7.63 -5.97 23.22
C PHE A 364 -8.03 -6.58 21.88
N LEU A 365 -7.24 -7.53 21.36
CA LEU A 365 -7.52 -8.18 20.08
C LEU A 365 -8.83 -8.98 20.11
N ASP A 366 -9.11 -9.71 21.19
CA ASP A 366 -10.36 -10.42 21.38
C ASP A 366 -11.56 -9.46 21.39
N ARG A 367 -11.42 -8.31 22.10
CA ARG A 367 -12.44 -7.26 22.13
C ARG A 367 -12.73 -6.68 20.74
N LEU A 368 -11.71 -6.43 19.92
CA LEU A 368 -11.91 -5.95 18.55
C LEU A 368 -12.74 -6.93 17.70
N VAL A 369 -12.52 -8.22 17.87
CA VAL A 369 -13.29 -9.25 17.17
C VAL A 369 -14.75 -9.26 17.66
N GLU A 370 -14.99 -9.16 18.97
CA GLU A 370 -16.35 -9.12 19.53
C GLU A 370 -17.10 -7.84 19.12
N GLU A 371 -16.47 -6.67 19.21
CA GLU A 371 -17.02 -5.40 18.72
C GLU A 371 -17.34 -5.47 17.21
N GLY A 372 -16.45 -6.07 16.43
CA GLY A 372 -16.66 -6.30 15.00
C GLY A 372 -17.88 -7.20 14.71
N LYS A 373 -18.10 -8.25 15.52
CA LYS A 373 -19.28 -9.12 15.43
C LYS A 373 -20.57 -8.38 15.82
N GLU A 374 -20.52 -7.57 16.87
CA GLU A 374 -21.67 -6.84 17.39
C GLU A 374 -22.10 -5.70 16.44
N HIS A 375 -21.16 -4.91 15.99
CA HIS A 375 -21.45 -3.69 15.22
C HIS A 375 -21.34 -3.87 13.71
N GLY A 376 -20.73 -4.96 13.23
CA GLY A 376 -20.45 -5.18 11.81
C GLY A 376 -19.24 -4.39 11.27
N TYR A 377 -18.56 -3.64 12.12
CA TYR A 377 -17.36 -2.86 11.76
C TYR A 377 -16.42 -2.72 12.97
N VAL A 378 -15.17 -2.36 12.70
CA VAL A 378 -14.16 -1.94 13.69
C VAL A 378 -13.70 -0.51 13.40
N THR A 379 -13.09 0.17 14.39
CA THR A 379 -12.71 1.58 14.28
C THR A 379 -11.26 1.84 14.65
N THR A 380 -10.63 2.84 14.00
CA THR A 380 -9.34 3.40 14.41
C THR A 380 -9.50 4.35 15.61
N MET A 381 -8.38 4.82 16.19
CA MET A 381 -8.38 5.87 17.23
C MET A 381 -9.07 7.15 16.75
N PHE A 382 -9.05 7.44 15.46
CA PHE A 382 -9.62 8.65 14.87
C PHE A 382 -11.03 8.42 14.29
N GLY A 383 -11.68 7.30 14.62
CA GLY A 383 -13.05 7.01 14.23
C GLY A 383 -13.23 6.49 12.80
N ARG A 384 -12.15 6.16 12.08
CA ARG A 384 -12.27 5.52 10.77
C ARG A 384 -12.92 4.16 10.91
N ARG A 385 -14.03 3.91 10.21
CA ARG A 385 -14.74 2.62 10.24
C ARG A 385 -14.28 1.69 9.14
N ARG A 386 -14.05 0.45 9.51
CA ARG A 386 -13.81 -0.68 8.60
C ARG A 386 -14.93 -1.71 8.76
N PRO A 387 -15.88 -1.80 7.84
CA PRO A 387 -16.89 -2.87 7.86
C PRO A 387 -16.21 -4.25 7.70
N VAL A 388 -16.69 -5.24 8.44
CA VAL A 388 -16.16 -6.61 8.42
C VAL A 388 -17.30 -7.62 8.29
N PRO A 389 -17.99 -7.68 7.12
CA PRO A 389 -19.11 -8.56 6.89
C PRO A 389 -18.74 -10.04 6.99
N GLU A 390 -17.46 -10.39 6.78
CA GLU A 390 -16.93 -11.74 6.85
C GLU A 390 -17.10 -12.38 8.24
N LEU A 391 -17.15 -11.58 9.31
CA LEU A 391 -17.36 -12.09 10.68
C LEU A 391 -18.69 -12.83 10.85
N SER A 392 -19.71 -12.47 10.07
CA SER A 392 -21.03 -13.10 10.07
C SER A 392 -21.13 -14.33 9.14
N SER A 393 -20.04 -14.67 8.43
CA SER A 393 -20.06 -15.78 7.47
C SER A 393 -20.17 -17.14 8.15
N LYS A 394 -20.99 -18.03 7.57
CA LYS A 394 -21.07 -19.44 7.97
C LYS A 394 -19.81 -20.23 7.54
N ASN A 395 -19.06 -19.74 6.55
CA ASN A 395 -17.83 -20.34 6.09
C ASN A 395 -16.70 -20.03 7.06
N PHE A 396 -16.08 -21.07 7.62
CA PHE A 396 -14.99 -20.93 8.58
C PHE A 396 -13.80 -20.13 8.04
N MET A 397 -13.41 -20.35 6.78
CA MET A 397 -12.26 -19.63 6.18
C MET A 397 -12.55 -18.12 6.04
N GLN A 398 -13.76 -17.77 5.61
CA GLN A 398 -14.17 -16.36 5.52
C GLN A 398 -14.26 -15.72 6.90
N ARG A 399 -14.85 -16.41 7.88
CA ARG A 399 -14.94 -15.90 9.25
C ARG A 399 -13.55 -15.70 9.87
N SER A 400 -12.66 -16.66 9.72
CA SER A 400 -11.26 -16.54 10.19
C SER A 400 -10.51 -15.40 9.49
N PHE A 401 -10.79 -15.15 8.21
CA PHE A 401 -10.28 -13.97 7.52
C PHE A 401 -10.85 -12.68 8.14
N GLY A 402 -12.15 -12.63 8.41
CA GLY A 402 -12.82 -11.52 9.07
C GLY A 402 -12.23 -11.21 10.46
N GLU A 403 -11.91 -12.23 11.25
CA GLU A 403 -11.26 -12.06 12.56
C GLU A 403 -9.87 -11.39 12.42
N ARG A 404 -9.07 -11.80 11.44
CA ARG A 404 -7.79 -11.12 11.15
C ARG A 404 -7.97 -9.68 10.70
N VAL A 405 -8.95 -9.41 9.85
CA VAL A 405 -9.29 -8.04 9.41
C VAL A 405 -9.71 -7.19 10.60
N ALA A 406 -10.53 -7.72 11.51
CA ALA A 406 -10.99 -7.00 12.70
C ALA A 406 -9.83 -6.65 13.66
N MET A 407 -8.88 -7.56 13.84
CA MET A 407 -7.70 -7.31 14.68
C MET A 407 -6.71 -6.31 14.05
N ASN A 408 -6.46 -6.44 12.75
CA ASN A 408 -5.44 -5.64 12.06
C ASN A 408 -5.90 -4.22 11.70
N SER A 409 -7.14 -4.07 11.21
CA SER A 409 -7.59 -2.80 10.61
C SER A 409 -7.56 -1.60 11.56
N PRO A 410 -7.93 -1.71 12.84
CA PRO A 410 -7.81 -0.58 13.78
C PRO A 410 -6.38 -0.13 13.99
N ILE A 411 -5.43 -1.06 14.03
CA ILE A 411 -4.01 -0.78 14.25
C ILE A 411 -3.41 -0.15 12.99
N GLN A 412 -3.52 -0.81 11.85
CA GLN A 412 -2.98 -0.34 10.57
C GLN A 412 -3.64 0.97 10.13
N GLY A 413 -4.97 1.08 10.31
CA GLY A 413 -5.71 2.30 9.98
C GLY A 413 -5.34 3.47 10.88
N THR A 414 -5.10 3.26 12.16
CA THR A 414 -4.60 4.32 13.07
C THR A 414 -3.21 4.79 12.65
N ALA A 415 -2.31 3.88 12.29
CA ALA A 415 -0.99 4.25 11.75
C ALA A 415 -1.14 5.09 10.46
N ALA A 416 -2.07 4.71 9.57
CA ALA A 416 -2.37 5.48 8.36
C ALA A 416 -2.96 6.87 8.67
N ASP A 417 -3.79 6.98 9.68
CA ASP A 417 -4.34 8.28 10.11
C ASP A 417 -3.23 9.18 10.67
N ILE A 418 -2.31 8.63 11.47
CA ILE A 418 -1.18 9.38 12.03
C ILE A 418 -0.27 9.93 10.93
N ILE A 419 0.12 9.12 9.94
CA ILE A 419 0.97 9.61 8.84
C ILE A 419 0.25 10.69 8.02
N LYS A 420 -1.06 10.59 7.80
CA LYS A 420 -1.86 11.61 7.13
C LYS A 420 -1.88 12.94 7.89
N ILE A 421 -2.03 12.87 9.22
CA ILE A 421 -1.96 14.06 10.08
C ILE A 421 -0.58 14.71 9.97
N ALA A 422 0.48 13.90 10.04
CA ALA A 422 1.86 14.39 9.88
C ALA A 422 2.06 15.07 8.52
N MET A 423 1.62 14.42 7.42
CA MET A 423 1.70 14.99 6.06
C MET A 423 1.02 16.35 5.98
N ASN A 424 -0.22 16.45 6.45
CA ASN A 424 -1.00 17.68 6.44
C ASN A 424 -0.31 18.82 7.22
N ARG A 425 0.30 18.50 8.36
CA ARG A 425 1.01 19.46 9.19
C ARG A 425 2.32 19.89 8.57
N VAL A 426 3.12 18.94 8.08
CA VAL A 426 4.40 19.20 7.41
C VAL A 426 4.17 20.06 6.16
N ASP A 427 3.31 19.65 5.24
CA ASP A 427 3.02 20.40 4.00
C ASP A 427 2.54 21.83 4.32
N ARG A 428 1.57 21.96 5.24
CA ARG A 428 1.06 23.28 5.66
C ARG A 428 2.17 24.16 6.25
N ARG A 429 3.06 23.59 7.06
CA ARG A 429 4.12 24.34 7.71
C ARG A 429 5.19 24.78 6.71
N LEU A 430 5.65 23.89 5.81
CA LEU A 430 6.58 24.23 4.75
C LEU A 430 6.07 25.42 3.91
N ARG A 431 4.80 25.37 3.53
CA ARG A 431 4.17 26.43 2.73
C ARG A 431 3.95 27.73 3.51
N ARG A 432 3.50 27.65 4.77
CA ARG A 432 3.29 28.83 5.63
C ARG A 432 4.60 29.59 5.89
N GLU A 433 5.70 28.86 6.05
CA GLU A 433 7.02 29.44 6.26
C GLU A 433 7.70 29.86 4.94
N GLY A 434 7.05 29.66 3.80
CA GLY A 434 7.55 30.08 2.49
C GLY A 434 8.78 29.30 2.00
N LEU A 435 8.95 28.05 2.49
CA LEU A 435 10.09 27.21 2.15
C LEU A 435 9.97 26.68 0.72
N LYS A 436 11.11 26.48 0.05
CA LYS A 436 11.21 25.84 -1.27
C LYS A 436 11.11 24.33 -1.20
N SER A 437 11.37 23.77 -0.02
CA SER A 437 11.33 22.34 0.27
C SER A 437 9.90 21.81 0.19
N ARG A 438 9.74 20.58 -0.30
CA ARG A 438 8.42 19.99 -0.61
C ARG A 438 8.39 18.50 -0.35
N ILE A 439 7.26 17.97 0.08
CA ILE A 439 7.04 16.52 0.15
C ILE A 439 6.95 16.00 -1.29
N VAL A 440 7.70 14.96 -1.63
CA VAL A 440 7.70 14.35 -2.96
C VAL A 440 7.17 12.93 -2.96
N LEU A 441 7.23 12.24 -1.82
CA LEU A 441 6.77 10.86 -1.72
C LEU A 441 6.37 10.52 -0.28
N GLN A 442 5.35 9.68 -0.15
CA GLN A 442 4.98 8.99 1.07
C GLN A 442 5.01 7.48 0.78
N VAL A 443 5.77 6.71 1.55
CA VAL A 443 5.88 5.26 1.39
C VAL A 443 5.69 4.60 2.75
N HIS A 444 4.63 3.80 2.88
CA HIS A 444 4.27 3.12 4.14
C HIS A 444 4.20 4.09 5.33
N ASP A 445 5.25 4.18 6.13
CA ASP A 445 5.33 4.97 7.36
C ASP A 445 6.38 6.09 7.25
N GLU A 446 6.90 6.35 6.04
CA GLU A 446 7.96 7.35 5.77
C GLU A 446 7.45 8.53 4.94
N LEU A 447 8.07 9.69 5.15
CA LEU A 447 7.91 10.91 4.36
C LEU A 447 9.25 11.29 3.75
N LEU A 448 9.28 11.39 2.42
CA LEU A 448 10.44 11.86 1.67
C LEU A 448 10.23 13.31 1.24
N ILE A 449 11.14 14.19 1.66
CA ILE A 449 11.13 15.61 1.33
C ILE A 449 12.32 15.95 0.44
N GLU A 450 12.05 16.56 -0.70
CA GLU A 450 13.04 17.21 -1.52
C GLU A 450 13.35 18.57 -0.88
N THR A 451 14.50 18.67 -0.20
CA THR A 451 14.84 19.74 0.72
C THR A 451 15.89 20.66 0.09
N TRP A 452 15.61 21.96 0.01
CA TRP A 452 16.61 22.97 -0.37
C TRP A 452 17.76 22.98 0.65
N LYS A 453 19.00 22.91 0.18
CA LYS A 453 20.16 22.72 1.07
C LYS A 453 20.27 23.74 2.19
N GLU A 454 19.90 24.99 1.91
CA GLU A 454 19.95 26.08 2.90
C GLU A 454 18.82 25.98 3.94
N GLU A 455 17.77 25.19 3.66
CA GLU A 455 16.61 24.97 4.53
C GLU A 455 16.73 23.68 5.35
N LEU A 456 17.82 22.91 5.19
CA LEU A 456 17.94 21.55 5.73
C LEU A 456 17.66 21.46 7.24
N ASP A 457 18.23 22.35 8.03
CA ASP A 457 18.04 22.31 9.49
C ASP A 457 16.62 22.73 9.88
N THR A 458 16.04 23.69 9.17
CA THR A 458 14.64 24.11 9.37
C THR A 458 13.70 22.96 9.03
N VAL A 459 13.86 22.34 7.87
CA VAL A 459 13.00 21.23 7.42
C VAL A 459 13.15 20.00 8.33
N ARG A 460 14.38 19.71 8.80
CA ARG A 460 14.60 18.65 9.80
C ARG A 460 13.80 18.91 11.09
N THR A 461 13.78 20.14 11.57
CA THR A 461 13.01 20.54 12.74
C THR A 461 11.52 20.41 12.49
N VAL A 462 11.01 20.94 11.38
CA VAL A 462 9.60 20.82 10.97
C VAL A 462 9.18 19.34 10.92
N LEU A 463 9.94 18.53 10.20
CA LEU A 463 9.61 17.11 10.01
C LEU A 463 9.61 16.36 11.36
N SER A 464 10.64 16.56 12.18
CA SER A 464 10.73 15.93 13.50
C SER A 464 9.60 16.33 14.44
N GLU A 465 9.28 17.61 14.52
CA GLU A 465 8.21 18.12 15.40
C GLU A 465 6.84 17.66 14.95
N GLU A 466 6.49 17.83 13.67
CA GLU A 466 5.16 17.51 13.17
C GLU A 466 4.89 15.99 13.15
N MET A 467 5.89 15.16 12.86
CA MET A 467 5.73 13.71 12.95
C MET A 467 5.61 13.23 14.40
N LYS A 468 6.44 13.74 15.33
CA LYS A 468 6.37 13.34 16.75
C LYS A 468 5.05 13.73 17.42
N HIS A 469 4.48 14.85 17.03
CA HIS A 469 3.26 15.38 17.64
C HIS A 469 2.00 15.12 16.79
N ALA A 470 2.07 14.27 15.77
CA ALA A 470 0.91 13.93 14.95
C ALA A 470 -0.19 13.22 15.75
N ALA A 471 0.18 12.45 16.76
CA ALA A 471 -0.73 11.82 17.71
C ALA A 471 -0.13 11.79 19.12
N ASP A 472 -0.99 11.82 20.13
CA ASP A 472 -0.59 11.66 21.53
C ASP A 472 -0.66 10.18 21.92
N LEU A 473 0.45 9.47 21.69
CA LEU A 473 0.59 8.07 22.07
C LEU A 473 1.29 7.93 23.44
N LYS A 474 0.91 6.90 24.20
CA LYS A 474 1.60 6.54 25.46
C LYS A 474 3.06 6.15 25.24
N VAL A 475 3.44 5.88 24.00
CA VAL A 475 4.78 5.52 23.53
C VAL A 475 5.21 6.53 22.47
N SER A 476 6.26 7.22 22.71
CA SER A 476 6.83 8.22 21.78
C SER A 476 7.82 7.58 20.79
#